data_3642c131e610f10e2a78ba76268042e4
#
_entry.id   3642c131e610f10e2a78ba76268042e4
#
_cell.length_a   1.000
_cell.length_b   1.000
_cell.length_c   1.000
_cell.angle_alpha   90.00
_cell.angle_beta   90.00
_cell.angle_gamma   90.00
#
_symmetry.space_group_name_H-M   'P 1'
#
loop_
_entity.id
_entity.type
_entity.pdbx_description
1 polymer ?
#
loop_
_entity_poly.entity_id
_entity_poly.type
_entity_poly.pdbx_seq_one_letter_code
_entity_poly.pdbx_strand_id
1 'polypeptide(L)'
;MDSQNLVIKAYRKYAENYDLAVKFYRLLGLQIGKYRKRTIDLLELSKGDTVVELGCGTGLNFSLVLDKIGTQGRIIGVDITDKMLDQAQNRIKENGWENVELVQRDIAEYDFPDNVDGIFSTGAIQYCVEYDKVIKGGHDALKKGKNFVIMDFKMSQGPARIFTPLLLYFTSPFGADIEYIKCSAWKSIEKHFEKNSYQEGWGGFLYISVGKKS
;
A
#
# COMPACT_ATOMS: atom_id res chain seq x y z
N MET A 1 1.47 12.52 -22.42
CA MET A 1 1.80 11.16 -21.93
C MET A 1 1.20 11.09 -20.55
N ASP A 2 0.32 10.16 -20.29
CA ASP A 2 -0.39 10.07 -19.02
C ASP A 2 0.62 9.82 -17.88
N SER A 3 0.50 10.57 -16.78
CA SER A 3 1.41 10.49 -15.62
C SER A 3 1.48 9.06 -15.04
N GLN A 4 0.37 8.33 -15.08
CA GLN A 4 0.30 6.94 -14.67
C GLN A 4 1.21 6.03 -15.51
N ASN A 5 1.25 6.23 -16.83
CA ASN A 5 2.13 5.48 -17.73
C ASN A 5 3.62 5.70 -17.43
N LEU A 6 4.01 6.89 -16.95
CA LEU A 6 5.39 7.17 -16.52
C LEU A 6 5.73 6.40 -15.24
N VAL A 7 4.82 6.35 -14.29
CA VAL A 7 4.96 5.57 -13.05
C VAL A 7 5.12 4.08 -13.36
N ILE A 8 4.23 3.51 -14.18
CA ILE A 8 4.30 2.09 -14.59
C ILE A 8 5.66 1.79 -15.24
N LYS A 9 6.14 2.64 -16.16
CA LYS A 9 7.46 2.46 -16.82
C LYS A 9 8.60 2.51 -15.81
N ALA A 10 8.56 3.43 -14.83
CA ALA A 10 9.57 3.53 -13.79
C ALA A 10 9.60 2.24 -12.93
N TYR A 11 8.46 1.78 -12.45
CA TYR A 11 8.37 0.56 -11.64
C TYR A 11 8.76 -0.69 -12.43
N ARG A 12 8.40 -0.81 -13.71
CA ARG A 12 8.89 -1.90 -14.58
C ARG A 12 10.41 -1.92 -14.70
N LYS A 13 11.03 -0.74 -14.86
CA LYS A 13 12.49 -0.61 -14.99
C LYS A 13 13.23 -0.99 -13.70
N TYR A 14 12.66 -0.66 -12.54
CA TYR A 14 13.32 -0.84 -11.25
C TYR A 14 12.85 -2.06 -10.46
N ALA A 15 11.92 -2.88 -11.00
CA ALA A 15 11.32 -4.00 -10.30
C ALA A 15 12.35 -4.96 -9.67
N GLU A 16 13.42 -5.33 -10.41
CA GLU A 16 14.48 -6.24 -9.94
C GLU A 16 15.30 -5.66 -8.77
N ASN A 17 15.45 -4.34 -8.73
CA ASN A 17 16.25 -3.65 -7.71
C ASN A 17 15.40 -2.94 -6.65
N TYR A 18 14.06 -3.06 -6.73
CA TYR A 18 13.14 -2.34 -5.86
C TYR A 18 13.36 -2.65 -4.39
N ASP A 19 13.51 -3.92 -4.06
CA ASP A 19 13.73 -4.36 -2.67
C ASP A 19 15.05 -3.85 -2.11
N LEU A 20 16.09 -3.73 -2.95
CA LEU A 20 17.36 -3.15 -2.55
C LEU A 20 17.22 -1.65 -2.28
N ALA A 21 16.49 -0.93 -3.14
CA ALA A 21 16.21 0.48 -2.94
C ALA A 21 15.41 0.73 -1.65
N VAL A 22 14.40 -0.10 -1.35
CA VAL A 22 13.65 -0.04 -0.08
C VAL A 22 14.56 -0.26 1.14
N LYS A 23 15.54 -1.18 1.04
CA LYS A 23 16.55 -1.37 2.11
C LYS A 23 17.44 -0.15 2.28
N PHE A 24 17.78 0.54 1.17
CA PHE A 24 18.61 1.75 1.21
C PHE A 24 17.94 2.91 1.94
N TYR A 25 16.61 3.06 1.86
CA TYR A 25 15.89 4.10 2.61
C TYR A 25 16.08 3.99 4.14
N ARG A 26 16.42 2.81 4.65
CA ARG A 26 16.80 2.64 6.07
C ARG A 26 18.02 3.47 6.45
N LEU A 27 18.98 3.68 5.53
CA LEU A 27 20.15 4.53 5.76
C LEU A 27 19.78 6.02 5.86
N LEU A 28 18.65 6.41 5.26
CA LEU A 28 18.08 7.75 5.36
C LEU A 28 17.17 7.92 6.60
N GLY A 29 17.22 6.99 7.56
CA GLY A 29 16.42 7.02 8.77
C GLY A 29 14.97 6.57 8.59
N LEU A 30 14.53 6.22 7.37
CA LEU A 30 13.19 5.70 7.11
C LEU A 30 13.13 4.20 7.42
N GLN A 31 12.57 3.87 8.58
CA GLN A 31 12.37 2.50 9.00
C GLN A 31 11.07 1.92 8.41
N ILE A 32 10.99 1.85 7.07
CA ILE A 32 9.77 1.47 6.33
C ILE A 32 9.19 0.13 6.81
N GLY A 33 10.04 -0.83 7.19
CA GLY A 33 9.60 -2.12 7.72
C GLY A 33 8.78 -2.02 9.02
N LYS A 34 9.11 -1.04 9.89
CA LYS A 34 8.29 -0.80 11.10
C LYS A 34 6.91 -0.24 10.75
N TYR A 35 6.85 0.66 9.77
CA TYR A 35 5.58 1.22 9.32
C TYR A 35 4.72 0.15 8.63
N ARG A 36 5.33 -0.70 7.77
CA ARG A 36 4.63 -1.85 7.15
C ARG A 36 4.06 -2.79 8.21
N LYS A 37 4.90 -3.20 9.18
CA LYS A 37 4.43 -4.05 10.29
C LYS A 37 3.28 -3.38 11.05
N ARG A 38 3.40 -2.09 11.36
CA ARG A 38 2.34 -1.33 12.05
C ARG A 38 1.04 -1.31 11.24
N THR A 39 1.13 -1.12 9.91
CA THR A 39 -0.02 -1.16 8.98
C THR A 39 -0.75 -2.51 9.06
N ILE A 40 0.01 -3.62 9.03
CA ILE A 40 -0.57 -4.96 9.13
C ILE A 40 -1.15 -5.24 10.53
N ASP A 41 -0.50 -4.78 11.60
CA ASP A 41 -1.03 -4.92 12.96
C ASP A 41 -2.37 -4.17 13.14
N LEU A 42 -2.53 -3.01 12.46
CA LEU A 42 -3.76 -2.21 12.50
C LEU A 42 -4.93 -2.81 11.70
N LEU A 43 -4.69 -3.82 10.85
CA LEU A 43 -5.77 -4.57 10.21
C LEU A 43 -6.55 -5.45 11.18
N GLU A 44 -6.00 -5.75 12.36
CA GLU A 44 -6.63 -6.61 13.38
C GLU A 44 -7.03 -7.99 12.85
N LEU A 45 -6.12 -8.59 12.04
CA LEU A 45 -6.37 -9.87 11.35
C LEU A 45 -6.40 -11.08 12.29
N SER A 46 -7.15 -12.08 11.87
CA SER A 46 -7.29 -13.38 12.51
C SER A 46 -6.95 -14.54 11.55
N LYS A 47 -6.74 -15.73 12.07
CA LYS A 47 -6.54 -16.95 11.27
C LYS A 47 -7.77 -17.19 10.37
N GLY A 48 -7.53 -17.48 9.09
CA GLY A 48 -8.58 -17.73 8.11
C GLY A 48 -9.09 -16.48 7.39
N ASP A 49 -8.64 -15.27 7.76
CA ASP A 49 -9.08 -14.02 7.15
C ASP A 49 -8.66 -13.91 5.67
N THR A 50 -9.52 -13.26 4.86
CA THR A 50 -9.25 -12.87 3.47
C THR A 50 -8.85 -11.40 3.42
N VAL A 51 -7.67 -11.11 2.84
CA VAL A 51 -7.06 -9.78 2.84
C VAL A 51 -6.75 -9.33 1.42
N VAL A 52 -7.03 -8.08 1.09
CA VAL A 52 -6.64 -7.46 -0.20
C VAL A 52 -5.54 -6.43 0.04
N GLU A 53 -4.44 -6.56 -0.70
CA GLU A 53 -3.37 -5.56 -0.78
C GLU A 53 -3.46 -4.81 -2.10
N LEU A 54 -3.69 -3.50 -2.04
CA LEU A 54 -3.74 -2.61 -3.20
C LEU A 54 -2.35 -2.04 -3.50
N GLY A 55 -1.82 -2.32 -4.69
CA GLY A 55 -0.45 -2.00 -5.08
C GLY A 55 0.56 -2.88 -4.34
N CYS A 56 0.44 -4.21 -4.47
CA CYS A 56 1.26 -5.16 -3.72
C CYS A 56 2.74 -5.15 -4.12
N GLY A 57 3.07 -4.62 -5.31
CA GLY A 57 4.42 -4.56 -5.82
C GLY A 57 5.10 -5.94 -5.87
N THR A 58 6.28 -6.03 -5.28
CA THR A 58 7.07 -7.28 -5.19
C THR A 58 6.62 -8.21 -4.05
N GLY A 59 5.50 -7.94 -3.38
CA GLY A 59 4.94 -8.77 -2.30
C GLY A 59 5.70 -8.70 -0.96
N LEU A 60 6.34 -7.56 -0.66
CA LEU A 60 7.12 -7.39 0.58
C LEU A 60 6.30 -7.50 1.87
N ASN A 61 4.97 -7.39 1.79
CA ASN A 61 4.08 -7.50 2.96
C ASN A 61 3.49 -8.91 3.14
N PHE A 62 3.60 -9.79 2.13
CA PHE A 62 2.93 -11.10 2.16
C PHE A 62 3.28 -11.91 3.39
N SER A 63 4.57 -12.01 3.76
CA SER A 63 4.97 -12.75 4.97
C SER A 63 4.30 -12.20 6.24
N LEU A 64 4.24 -10.87 6.38
CA LEU A 64 3.63 -10.23 7.55
C LEU A 64 2.13 -10.52 7.66
N VAL A 65 1.42 -10.56 6.52
CA VAL A 65 -0.01 -10.88 6.47
C VAL A 65 -0.21 -12.38 6.73
N LEU A 66 0.55 -13.26 6.04
CA LEU A 66 0.44 -14.71 6.15
C LEU A 66 0.72 -15.21 7.57
N ASP A 67 1.65 -14.58 8.30
CA ASP A 67 1.90 -14.85 9.72
C ASP A 67 0.65 -14.62 10.58
N LYS A 68 -0.22 -13.68 10.21
CA LYS A 68 -1.47 -13.37 10.91
C LYS A 68 -2.60 -14.29 10.51
N ILE A 69 -2.84 -14.48 9.20
CA ILE A 69 -4.01 -15.22 8.69
C ILE A 69 -3.79 -16.73 8.62
N GLY A 70 -2.53 -17.20 8.61
CA GLY A 70 -2.18 -18.61 8.49
C GLY A 70 -2.51 -19.22 7.13
N THR A 71 -2.37 -20.54 7.04
CA THR A 71 -2.56 -21.30 5.76
C THR A 71 -4.02 -21.40 5.30
N GLN A 72 -4.98 -21.18 6.19
CA GLN A 72 -6.41 -21.19 5.86
C GLN A 72 -6.93 -19.82 5.41
N GLY A 73 -6.17 -18.74 5.67
CA GLY A 73 -6.48 -17.42 5.17
C GLY A 73 -6.02 -17.25 3.73
N ARG A 74 -6.41 -16.15 3.09
CA ARG A 74 -6.06 -15.83 1.71
C ARG A 74 -5.62 -14.37 1.61
N ILE A 75 -4.56 -14.11 0.84
CA ILE A 75 -4.18 -12.76 0.44
C ILE A 75 -4.36 -12.61 -1.07
N ILE A 76 -4.94 -11.49 -1.49
CA ILE A 76 -5.09 -11.09 -2.88
C ILE A 76 -4.24 -9.84 -3.08
N GLY A 77 -3.14 -9.98 -3.81
CA GLY A 77 -2.25 -8.87 -4.17
C GLY A 77 -2.61 -8.30 -5.53
N VAL A 78 -3.02 -7.04 -5.56
CA VAL A 78 -3.39 -6.32 -6.79
C VAL A 78 -2.27 -5.35 -7.16
N ASP A 79 -1.77 -5.43 -8.40
CA ASP A 79 -0.81 -4.45 -8.94
C ASP A 79 -1.01 -4.30 -10.44
N ILE A 80 -0.79 -3.10 -10.97
CA ILE A 80 -0.90 -2.83 -12.42
C ILE A 80 0.35 -3.29 -13.18
N THR A 81 1.49 -3.42 -12.48
CA THR A 81 2.81 -3.59 -13.08
C THR A 81 3.19 -5.06 -13.16
N ASP A 82 3.22 -5.61 -14.38
CA ASP A 82 3.58 -7.01 -14.66
C ASP A 82 4.93 -7.40 -14.04
N LYS A 83 5.97 -6.56 -14.19
CA LYS A 83 7.30 -6.83 -13.65
C LYS A 83 7.37 -6.87 -12.13
N MET A 84 6.53 -6.09 -11.46
CA MET A 84 6.37 -6.20 -10.00
C MET A 84 5.74 -7.53 -9.61
N LEU A 85 4.69 -7.94 -10.33
CA LEU A 85 4.02 -9.22 -10.10
C LEU A 85 4.92 -10.42 -10.43
N ASP A 86 5.82 -10.32 -11.44
CA ASP A 86 6.84 -11.34 -11.70
C ASP A 86 7.72 -11.56 -10.44
N GLN A 87 8.17 -10.48 -9.78
CA GLN A 87 8.96 -10.56 -8.55
C GLN A 87 8.12 -11.12 -7.37
N ALA A 88 6.86 -10.68 -7.25
CA ALA A 88 5.94 -11.23 -6.26
C ALA A 88 5.72 -12.74 -6.44
N GLN A 89 5.54 -13.20 -7.69
CA GLN A 89 5.38 -14.61 -8.01
C GLN A 89 6.62 -15.44 -7.68
N ASN A 90 7.83 -14.89 -7.94
CA ASN A 90 9.08 -15.54 -7.54
C ASN A 90 9.16 -15.69 -6.02
N ARG A 91 8.82 -14.62 -5.28
CA ARG A 91 8.77 -14.65 -3.81
C ARG A 91 7.78 -15.68 -3.28
N ILE A 92 6.59 -15.80 -3.89
CA ILE A 92 5.59 -16.82 -3.54
C ILE A 92 6.19 -18.22 -3.69
N LYS A 93 6.81 -18.49 -4.84
CA LYS A 93 7.44 -19.79 -5.13
C LYS A 93 8.58 -20.13 -4.19
N GLU A 94 9.49 -19.15 -3.93
CA GLU A 94 10.63 -19.31 -3.04
C GLU A 94 10.22 -19.64 -1.59
N ASN A 95 9.08 -19.14 -1.14
CA ASN A 95 8.58 -19.37 0.22
C ASN A 95 7.52 -20.48 0.31
N GLY A 96 7.11 -21.09 -0.81
CA GLY A 96 6.11 -22.15 -0.84
C GLY A 96 4.71 -21.71 -0.39
N TRP A 97 4.34 -20.45 -0.64
CA TRP A 97 3.01 -19.97 -0.26
C TRP A 97 1.95 -20.38 -1.27
N GLU A 98 0.92 -21.06 -0.81
CA GLU A 98 -0.18 -21.59 -1.66
C GLU A 98 -1.44 -20.73 -1.57
N ASN A 99 -1.52 -19.82 -0.62
CA ASN A 99 -2.70 -19.02 -0.32
C ASN A 99 -2.53 -17.53 -0.67
N VAL A 100 -1.68 -17.24 -1.66
CA VAL A 100 -1.50 -15.90 -2.24
C VAL A 100 -1.99 -15.92 -3.70
N GLU A 101 -2.90 -15.02 -4.03
CA GLU A 101 -3.37 -14.75 -5.38
C GLU A 101 -2.83 -13.42 -5.88
N LEU A 102 -2.36 -13.37 -7.12
CA LEU A 102 -1.92 -12.15 -7.78
C LEU A 102 -2.91 -11.75 -8.87
N VAL A 103 -3.32 -10.48 -8.87
CA VAL A 103 -4.22 -9.89 -9.86
C VAL A 103 -3.52 -8.71 -10.54
N GLN A 104 -3.27 -8.85 -11.85
CA GLN A 104 -2.77 -7.74 -12.65
C GLN A 104 -3.92 -6.81 -13.04
N ARG A 105 -4.10 -5.72 -12.33
CA ARG A 105 -5.16 -4.75 -12.57
C ARG A 105 -4.79 -3.37 -12.03
N ASP A 106 -5.32 -2.32 -12.66
CA ASP A 106 -5.37 -0.99 -12.04
C ASP A 106 -6.30 -1.06 -10.81
N ILE A 107 -5.84 -0.55 -9.67
CA ILE A 107 -6.65 -0.52 -8.45
C ILE A 107 -7.93 0.30 -8.61
N ALA A 108 -7.95 1.29 -9.52
CA ALA A 108 -9.14 2.07 -9.87
C ALA A 108 -10.22 1.24 -10.58
N GLU A 109 -9.83 0.16 -11.24
CA GLU A 109 -10.69 -0.74 -12.00
C GLU A 109 -10.88 -2.10 -11.30
N TYR A 110 -10.32 -2.26 -10.10
CA TYR A 110 -10.39 -3.52 -9.38
C TYR A 110 -11.75 -3.70 -8.70
N ASP A 111 -12.40 -4.79 -9.03
CA ASP A 111 -13.64 -5.20 -8.40
C ASP A 111 -13.32 -6.04 -7.16
N PHE A 112 -13.60 -5.49 -5.99
CA PHE A 112 -13.35 -6.18 -4.73
C PHE A 112 -14.28 -7.40 -4.59
N PRO A 113 -13.76 -8.53 -4.07
CA PRO A 113 -14.65 -9.61 -3.65
C PRO A 113 -15.47 -9.17 -2.43
N ASP A 114 -16.67 -9.72 -2.31
CA ASP A 114 -17.54 -9.45 -1.17
C ASP A 114 -16.97 -10.04 0.12
N ASN A 115 -17.26 -9.38 1.24
CA ASN A 115 -16.98 -9.88 2.58
C ASN A 115 -15.49 -10.15 2.86
N VAL A 116 -14.61 -9.21 2.52
CA VAL A 116 -13.19 -9.27 2.89
C VAL A 116 -12.96 -8.86 4.35
N ASP A 117 -11.92 -9.42 4.97
CA ASP A 117 -11.58 -9.23 6.39
C ASP A 117 -10.55 -8.12 6.62
N GLY A 118 -9.92 -7.63 5.56
CA GLY A 118 -8.97 -6.52 5.65
C GLY A 118 -8.58 -6.02 4.26
N ILE A 119 -8.43 -4.72 4.14
CA ILE A 119 -7.91 -4.08 2.93
C ILE A 119 -6.80 -3.13 3.32
N PHE A 120 -5.70 -3.12 2.58
CA PHE A 120 -4.64 -2.16 2.84
C PHE A 120 -3.86 -1.76 1.59
N SER A 121 -3.15 -0.64 1.71
CA SER A 121 -2.19 -0.16 0.72
C SER A 121 -0.95 0.39 1.41
N THR A 122 0.23 0.13 0.85
CA THR A 122 1.50 0.67 1.36
C THR A 122 2.31 1.32 0.23
N GLY A 123 2.26 2.66 0.16
CA GLY A 123 3.02 3.46 -0.80
C GLY A 123 2.52 3.37 -2.24
N ALA A 124 1.22 3.08 -2.46
CA ALA A 124 0.68 2.90 -3.80
C ALA A 124 -0.57 3.74 -4.09
N ILE A 125 -1.46 3.95 -3.11
CA ILE A 125 -2.75 4.60 -3.36
C ILE A 125 -2.59 6.07 -3.81
N GLN A 126 -1.49 6.72 -3.45
CA GLN A 126 -1.16 8.07 -3.89
C GLN A 126 -1.04 8.21 -5.41
N TYR A 127 -0.74 7.11 -6.13
CA TYR A 127 -0.65 7.09 -7.59
C TYR A 127 -2.00 6.88 -8.29
N CYS A 128 -3.05 6.60 -7.53
CA CYS A 128 -4.40 6.40 -8.04
C CYS A 128 -5.18 7.72 -8.01
N VAL A 129 -5.54 8.25 -9.17
CA VAL A 129 -6.34 9.50 -9.25
C VAL A 129 -7.73 9.28 -8.66
N GLU A 130 -8.32 8.11 -8.87
CA GLU A 130 -9.66 7.75 -8.40
C GLU A 130 -9.66 7.10 -7.00
N TYR A 131 -8.70 7.46 -6.13
CA TYR A 131 -8.56 6.86 -4.80
C TYR A 131 -9.85 6.94 -3.95
N ASP A 132 -10.68 7.97 -4.12
CA ASP A 132 -11.97 8.09 -3.39
C ASP A 132 -12.95 6.97 -3.78
N LYS A 133 -13.03 6.64 -5.07
CA LYS A 133 -13.82 5.51 -5.59
C LYS A 133 -13.29 4.18 -5.05
N VAL A 134 -11.97 3.99 -5.07
CA VAL A 134 -11.30 2.78 -4.55
C VAL A 134 -11.59 2.58 -3.07
N ILE A 135 -11.44 3.64 -2.26
CA ILE A 135 -11.69 3.58 -0.82
C ILE A 135 -13.16 3.30 -0.52
N LYS A 136 -14.08 3.93 -1.28
CA LYS A 136 -15.52 3.64 -1.16
C LYS A 136 -15.82 2.19 -1.50
N GLY A 137 -15.31 1.68 -2.63
CA GLY A 137 -15.49 0.28 -3.04
C GLY A 137 -14.96 -0.69 -1.99
N GLY A 138 -13.77 -0.42 -1.45
CA GLY A 138 -13.20 -1.20 -0.36
C GLY A 138 -14.02 -1.13 0.93
N HIS A 139 -14.57 0.03 1.28
CA HIS A 139 -15.52 0.14 2.40
C HIS A 139 -16.72 -0.79 2.18
N ASP A 140 -17.31 -0.76 0.98
CA ASP A 140 -18.51 -1.56 0.69
C ASP A 140 -18.19 -3.08 0.76
N ALA A 141 -17.03 -3.51 0.31
CA ALA A 141 -16.55 -4.89 0.30
C ALA A 141 -16.15 -5.46 1.68
N LEU A 142 -15.72 -4.61 2.62
CA LEU A 142 -15.31 -5.04 3.95
C LEU A 142 -16.47 -5.64 4.75
N LYS A 143 -16.19 -6.65 5.57
CA LYS A 143 -17.08 -7.09 6.64
C LYS A 143 -17.22 -6.02 7.72
N LYS A 144 -18.35 -6.00 8.42
CA LYS A 144 -18.55 -5.15 9.60
C LYS A 144 -17.47 -5.41 10.66
N GLY A 145 -16.98 -4.35 11.28
CA GLY A 145 -15.94 -4.40 12.31
C GLY A 145 -14.52 -4.56 11.76
N LYS A 146 -14.33 -4.69 10.45
CA LYS A 146 -13.02 -4.85 9.79
C LYS A 146 -12.45 -3.54 9.28
N ASN A 147 -11.14 -3.52 9.03
CA ASN A 147 -10.36 -2.31 8.81
C ASN A 147 -9.85 -2.17 7.37
N PHE A 148 -9.88 -0.94 6.85
CA PHE A 148 -9.11 -0.46 5.70
C PHE A 148 -7.94 0.38 6.22
N VAL A 149 -6.70 0.02 5.86
CA VAL A 149 -5.51 0.71 6.35
C VAL A 149 -4.66 1.22 5.18
N ILE A 150 -4.33 2.50 5.20
CA ILE A 150 -3.44 3.14 4.22
C ILE A 150 -2.18 3.60 4.95
N MET A 151 -1.02 3.19 4.46
CA MET A 151 0.28 3.78 4.78
C MET A 151 0.84 4.42 3.51
N ASP A 152 1.02 5.73 3.51
CA ASP A 152 1.51 6.41 2.32
C ASP A 152 2.30 7.67 2.64
N PHE A 153 2.89 8.29 1.62
CA PHE A 153 3.68 9.49 1.76
C PHE A 153 2.85 10.74 1.53
N LYS A 154 3.27 11.84 2.13
CA LYS A 154 2.66 13.17 1.98
C LYS A 154 3.72 14.27 2.12
N MET A 155 3.38 15.50 1.76
CA MET A 155 4.23 16.64 2.10
C MET A 155 4.14 16.95 3.60
N SER A 156 5.29 17.00 4.27
CA SER A 156 5.35 17.47 5.64
C SER A 156 4.89 18.94 5.72
N GLN A 157 4.03 19.26 6.69
CA GLN A 157 3.62 20.62 7.02
C GLN A 157 4.45 21.21 8.17
N GLY A 158 5.27 20.38 8.80
CA GLY A 158 6.13 20.78 9.92
C GLY A 158 7.52 21.28 9.48
N PRO A 159 8.45 21.49 10.44
CA PRO A 159 9.81 21.97 10.17
C PRO A 159 10.59 21.06 9.19
N ALA A 160 10.29 19.78 9.15
CA ALA A 160 10.92 18.82 8.23
C ALA A 160 10.65 19.12 6.74
N ARG A 161 9.69 20.01 6.42
CA ARG A 161 9.40 20.44 5.04
C ARG A 161 10.63 20.94 4.29
N ILE A 162 11.63 21.47 4.97
CA ILE A 162 12.89 21.93 4.36
C ILE A 162 13.63 20.80 3.64
N PHE A 163 13.39 19.53 4.02
CA PHE A 163 13.99 18.36 3.40
C PHE A 163 13.20 17.82 2.19
N THR A 164 12.07 18.42 1.81
CA THR A 164 11.26 18.00 0.68
C THR A 164 12.05 17.88 -0.63
N PRO A 165 12.92 18.86 -1.02
CA PRO A 165 13.69 18.73 -2.26
C PRO A 165 14.62 17.53 -2.27
N LEU A 166 15.23 17.23 -1.12
CA LEU A 166 16.12 16.07 -0.95
C LEU A 166 15.33 14.76 -1.08
N LEU A 167 14.15 14.69 -0.45
CA LEU A 167 13.26 13.54 -0.54
C LEU A 167 12.84 13.29 -1.99
N LEU A 168 12.38 14.32 -2.69
CA LEU A 168 11.97 14.23 -4.10
C LEU A 168 13.12 13.77 -5.00
N TYR A 169 14.35 14.25 -4.77
CA TYR A 169 15.51 13.80 -5.52
C TYR A 169 15.73 12.29 -5.40
N PHE A 170 15.61 11.72 -4.19
CA PHE A 170 15.78 10.27 -3.98
C PHE A 170 14.60 9.43 -4.42
N THR A 171 13.38 9.98 -4.44
CA THR A 171 12.16 9.24 -4.80
C THR A 171 11.75 9.42 -6.26
N SER A 172 12.27 10.44 -6.96
CA SER A 172 11.97 10.71 -8.36
C SER A 172 12.23 9.53 -9.33
N PRO A 173 13.26 8.67 -9.13
CA PRO A 173 13.44 7.50 -9.99
C PRO A 173 12.23 6.54 -9.97
N PHE A 174 11.43 6.56 -8.91
CA PHE A 174 10.21 5.74 -8.75
C PHE A 174 8.94 6.48 -9.18
N GLY A 175 9.08 7.57 -9.94
CA GLY A 175 7.93 8.33 -10.43
C GLY A 175 7.26 9.22 -9.38
N ALA A 176 7.88 9.39 -8.22
CA ALA A 176 7.36 10.33 -7.22
C ALA A 176 7.46 11.77 -7.75
N ASP A 177 6.31 12.39 -7.98
CA ASP A 177 6.16 13.79 -8.35
C ASP A 177 5.45 14.55 -7.23
N ILE A 178 5.58 15.88 -7.25
CA ILE A 178 4.90 16.77 -6.29
C ILE A 178 3.37 16.56 -6.30
N GLU A 179 2.78 16.21 -7.43
CA GLU A 179 1.34 15.96 -7.53
C GLU A 179 0.90 14.74 -6.72
N TYR A 180 1.67 13.67 -6.74
CA TYR A 180 1.35 12.46 -5.96
C TYR A 180 1.45 12.69 -4.45
N ILE A 181 2.41 13.51 -4.01
CA ILE A 181 2.57 13.85 -2.59
C ILE A 181 1.44 14.77 -2.08
N LYS A 182 0.66 15.38 -2.99
CA LYS A 182 -0.56 16.15 -2.65
C LYS A 182 -1.80 15.28 -2.48
N CYS A 183 -1.75 14.01 -2.87
CA CYS A 183 -2.85 13.07 -2.64
C CYS A 183 -3.24 13.08 -1.16
N SER A 184 -4.53 13.10 -0.90
CA SER A 184 -5.11 13.19 0.45
C SER A 184 -6.03 12.00 0.73
N ALA A 185 -5.59 10.78 0.41
CA ALA A 185 -6.41 9.57 0.55
C ALA A 185 -6.94 9.34 1.98
N TRP A 186 -6.25 9.87 3.02
CA TRP A 186 -6.77 9.83 4.39
C TRP A 186 -8.11 10.59 4.56
N LYS A 187 -8.36 11.65 3.75
CA LYS A 187 -9.64 12.36 3.78
C LYS A 187 -10.79 11.50 3.24
N SER A 188 -10.51 10.61 2.30
CA SER A 188 -11.51 9.63 1.85
C SER A 188 -11.81 8.58 2.92
N ILE A 189 -10.81 8.17 3.72
CA ILE A 189 -11.06 7.35 4.90
C ILE A 189 -11.98 8.10 5.88
N GLU A 190 -11.70 9.36 6.21
CA GLU A 190 -12.56 10.19 7.07
C GLU A 190 -13.98 10.34 6.51
N LYS A 191 -14.12 10.46 5.18
CA LYS A 191 -15.41 10.63 4.50
C LYS A 191 -16.27 9.37 4.51
N HIS A 192 -15.67 8.19 4.31
CA HIS A 192 -16.42 6.94 4.09
C HIS A 192 -16.51 6.06 5.33
N PHE A 193 -15.67 6.27 6.35
CA PHE A 193 -15.64 5.48 7.57
C PHE A 193 -16.00 6.33 8.80
N GLU A 194 -17.08 5.98 9.51
CA GLU A 194 -17.49 6.69 10.73
C GLU A 194 -16.45 6.59 11.84
N LYS A 195 -15.81 5.41 11.96
CA LYS A 195 -14.70 5.19 12.90
C LYS A 195 -13.40 5.22 12.12
N ASN A 196 -12.58 6.24 12.37
CA ASN A 196 -11.31 6.41 11.69
C ASN A 196 -10.22 6.92 12.64
N SER A 197 -8.98 6.72 12.24
CA SER A 197 -7.82 7.29 12.93
C SER A 197 -6.73 7.67 11.94
N TYR A 198 -5.91 8.65 12.31
CA TYR A 198 -4.83 9.17 11.50
C TYR A 198 -3.58 9.39 12.35
N GLN A 199 -2.43 8.96 11.87
CA GLN A 199 -1.14 9.10 12.53
C GLN A 199 -0.08 9.54 11.51
N GLU A 200 0.77 10.48 11.89
CA GLU A 200 1.93 10.88 11.09
C GLU A 200 3.21 10.22 11.62
N GLY A 201 4.14 10.00 10.70
CA GLY A 201 5.45 9.46 11.00
C GLY A 201 6.54 10.12 10.16
N TRP A 202 7.79 9.79 10.47
CA TRP A 202 8.97 10.24 9.74
C TRP A 202 8.95 11.75 9.46
N GLY A 203 8.79 12.56 10.52
CA GLY A 203 8.76 14.03 10.41
C GLY A 203 7.57 14.59 9.62
N GLY A 204 6.47 13.85 9.52
CA GLY A 204 5.26 14.25 8.80
C GLY A 204 5.29 13.96 7.30
N PHE A 205 6.29 13.22 6.79
CA PHE A 205 6.35 12.78 5.39
C PHE A 205 5.64 11.46 5.13
N LEU A 206 5.24 10.74 6.17
CA LEU A 206 4.51 9.49 6.08
C LEU A 206 3.27 9.58 6.97
N TYR A 207 2.19 8.95 6.56
CA TYR A 207 1.01 8.77 7.39
C TYR A 207 0.50 7.34 7.39
N ILE A 208 -0.22 6.97 8.43
CA ILE A 208 -1.07 5.79 8.48
C ILE A 208 -2.49 6.26 8.80
N SER A 209 -3.44 5.89 7.96
CA SER A 209 -4.87 6.16 8.15
C SER A 209 -5.63 4.85 8.20
N VAL A 210 -6.55 4.73 9.16
CA VAL A 210 -7.36 3.53 9.39
C VAL A 210 -8.83 3.92 9.32
N GLY A 211 -9.61 3.18 8.56
CA GLY A 211 -11.06 3.23 8.57
C GLY A 211 -11.64 1.91 9.01
N LYS A 212 -12.54 1.91 10.01
CA LYS A 212 -13.24 0.72 10.50
C LYS A 212 -14.69 0.74 10.04
N LYS A 213 -15.13 -0.32 9.34
CA LYS A 213 -16.54 -0.45 8.91
C LYS A 213 -17.45 -0.73 10.11
N SER A 214 -18.49 0.09 10.26
CA SER A 214 -19.49 0.00 11.35
C SER A 214 -20.53 -1.09 11.10
#